data_ae4a19db5e10702845a054350276e5dc
#
_entry.id   ae4a19db5e10702845a054350276e5dc
#
_cell.length_a   1.000
_cell.length_b   1.000
_cell.length_c   1.000
_cell.angle_alpha   90.00
_cell.angle_beta   90.00
_cell.angle_gamma   90.00
#
_symmetry.space_group_name_H-M   'P 1'
#
loop_
_entity.id
_entity.type
_entity.pdbx_description
1 polymer ?
#
loop_
_entity_poly.entity_id
_entity_poly.type
_entity_poly.pdbx_seq_one_letter_code
_entity_poly.pdbx_strand_id
1 'polypeptide(L)'
;MPFGGPISLYETVSYRSGPLNPLGPDWSPVAQWWDWISQAFSPYQLNPFNFNPLREVLSQTIDFACVRRCQKIRLYVSATNVRTNNLRLFTGAELSVEVLLASACLPQIYPAVAVDGEYYWDGGFLGNPVLEPLVDGCTDFADIVLVQVDPFRRDAVPRTAQEIASRVNEISFNASLMREIRAIAGITRLIAAGVVKDPRYRCVYFHRIAAEEVFRDLGSRTKLDTHPAFLARLRDSGREAAGRWLTEHFADLGCRTTLELSAWRPVAARASSSRERPAPSDSID
;
A
#
# COMPACT_ATOMS: atom_id res chain seq x y z
N MET A 1 -12.46 -17.32 -31.42
CA MET A 1 -11.91 -16.28 -32.31
C MET A 1 -10.75 -15.64 -31.58
N PRO A 2 -9.53 -15.59 -32.09
CA PRO A 2 -8.39 -15.03 -31.40
C PRO A 2 -8.43 -13.51 -31.50
N PHE A 3 -8.33 -12.84 -30.36
CA PHE A 3 -8.18 -11.39 -30.24
C PHE A 3 -6.78 -10.97 -30.72
N GLY A 4 -6.70 -10.51 -31.98
CA GLY A 4 -5.53 -9.85 -32.55
C GLY A 4 -5.67 -8.35 -32.40
N GLY A 5 -5.39 -7.81 -31.21
CA GLY A 5 -5.13 -6.38 -31.00
C GLY A 5 -3.64 -6.09 -31.12
N PRO A 6 -3.21 -4.85 -31.37
CA PRO A 6 -1.79 -4.50 -31.46
C PRO A 6 -1.09 -4.79 -30.13
N ILE A 7 -0.08 -5.63 -30.18
CA ILE A 7 0.77 -5.99 -29.05
C ILE A 7 1.36 -4.68 -28.50
N SER A 8 1.02 -4.34 -27.27
CA SER A 8 1.56 -3.17 -26.58
C SER A 8 3.07 -3.31 -26.48
N LEU A 9 3.79 -2.19 -26.61
CA LEU A 9 5.26 -2.13 -26.39
C LEU A 9 5.65 -2.73 -25.01
N TYR A 10 4.76 -2.72 -24.06
CA TYR A 10 4.89 -3.37 -22.76
C TYR A 10 4.96 -4.90 -22.83
N GLU A 11 4.12 -5.53 -23.65
CA GLU A 11 4.19 -6.99 -23.87
C GLU A 11 5.49 -7.40 -24.55
N THR A 12 6.01 -6.57 -25.45
CA THR A 12 7.26 -6.86 -26.17
C THR A 12 8.49 -6.80 -25.25
N VAL A 13 8.47 -5.96 -24.22
CA VAL A 13 9.56 -5.83 -23.24
C VAL A 13 9.50 -6.95 -22.18
N SER A 14 8.31 -7.37 -21.78
CA SER A 14 8.11 -8.44 -20.77
C SER A 14 8.34 -9.85 -21.34
N TYR A 15 8.23 -10.04 -22.64
CA TYR A 15 8.22 -11.37 -23.29
C TYR A 15 9.60 -12.02 -23.47
N ARG A 16 10.70 -11.38 -23.06
CA ARG A 16 12.06 -11.94 -23.22
C ARG A 16 12.72 -12.42 -21.92
N SER A 17 11.99 -13.12 -21.08
CA SER A 17 12.58 -14.01 -20.06
C SER A 17 12.78 -15.40 -20.67
N GLY A 18 13.50 -15.47 -21.78
CA GLY A 18 13.90 -16.74 -22.41
C GLY A 18 15.24 -17.23 -21.86
N PRO A 19 15.69 -18.45 -22.24
CA PRO A 19 16.93 -19.07 -21.76
C PRO A 19 18.23 -18.32 -22.11
N LEU A 20 18.15 -17.14 -22.72
CA LEU A 20 19.25 -16.25 -23.06
C LEU A 20 19.56 -15.18 -22.02
N ASN A 21 18.84 -15.13 -20.90
CA ASN A 21 19.13 -14.19 -19.82
C ASN A 21 19.45 -14.95 -18.51
N PRO A 22 20.65 -15.55 -18.37
CA PRO A 22 21.03 -16.34 -17.20
C PRO A 22 21.18 -15.51 -15.90
N LEU A 23 21.09 -14.18 -15.98
CA LEU A 23 21.30 -13.25 -14.87
C LEU A 23 20.00 -12.64 -14.34
N GLY A 24 18.84 -13.06 -14.86
CA GLY A 24 17.52 -12.57 -14.43
C GLY A 24 17.09 -11.26 -15.12
N PRO A 25 15.83 -10.81 -14.89
CA PRO A 25 15.26 -9.63 -15.53
C PRO A 25 15.99 -8.32 -15.19
N ASP A 26 16.76 -8.31 -14.10
CA ASP A 26 17.46 -7.12 -13.60
C ASP A 26 18.67 -6.69 -14.44
N TRP A 27 19.17 -7.56 -15.33
CA TRP A 27 20.36 -7.33 -16.16
C TRP A 27 20.04 -7.04 -17.63
N SER A 28 18.79 -6.85 -17.99
CA SER A 28 18.45 -6.50 -19.38
C SER A 28 18.94 -5.07 -19.69
N PRO A 29 19.78 -4.87 -20.73
CA PRO A 29 20.17 -3.52 -21.18
C PRO A 29 18.96 -2.63 -21.50
N VAL A 30 17.87 -3.24 -21.99
CA VAL A 30 16.61 -2.55 -22.29
C VAL A 30 15.93 -2.03 -21.01
N ALA A 31 15.95 -2.79 -19.91
CA ALA A 31 15.41 -2.34 -18.65
C ALA A 31 16.21 -1.19 -18.05
N GLN A 32 17.56 -1.24 -18.14
CA GLN A 32 18.42 -0.15 -17.67
C GLN A 32 18.24 1.11 -18.52
N TRP A 33 18.10 0.95 -19.83
CA TRP A 33 17.82 2.07 -20.75
C TRP A 33 16.45 2.69 -20.48
N TRP A 34 15.43 1.88 -20.19
CA TRP A 34 14.11 2.36 -19.79
C TRP A 34 14.13 3.12 -18.46
N ASP A 35 14.85 2.62 -17.48
CA ASP A 35 15.04 3.30 -16.19
C ASP A 35 15.72 4.67 -16.40
N TRP A 36 16.72 4.74 -17.27
CA TRP A 36 17.38 6.01 -17.59
C TRP A 36 16.42 6.99 -18.32
N ILE A 37 15.67 6.51 -19.31
CA ILE A 37 14.69 7.34 -20.03
C ILE A 37 13.60 7.85 -19.07
N SER A 38 13.05 6.99 -18.23
CA SER A 38 11.97 7.37 -17.30
C SER A 38 12.44 8.37 -16.23
N GLN A 39 13.74 8.46 -15.98
CA GLN A 39 14.33 9.51 -15.13
C GLN A 39 14.65 10.80 -15.89
N ALA A 40 14.94 10.70 -17.18
CA ALA A 40 15.29 11.86 -18.01
C ALA A 40 14.10 12.58 -18.61
N PHE A 41 12.97 11.89 -18.81
CA PHE A 41 11.77 12.41 -19.47
C PHE A 41 10.56 12.23 -18.59
N SER A 42 9.68 13.25 -18.59
CA SER A 42 8.41 13.18 -17.87
C SER A 42 7.40 12.29 -18.61
N PRO A 43 6.39 11.74 -17.92
CA PRO A 43 5.32 11.01 -18.59
C PRO A 43 4.53 11.86 -19.59
N TYR A 44 4.52 13.17 -19.45
CA TYR A 44 3.91 14.07 -20.43
C TYR A 44 4.66 14.09 -21.76
N GLN A 45 5.97 13.82 -21.74
CA GLN A 45 6.80 13.73 -22.96
C GLN A 45 6.77 12.32 -23.56
N LEU A 46 6.77 11.29 -22.71
CA LEU A 46 6.79 9.89 -23.15
C LEU A 46 5.40 9.38 -23.58
N ASN A 47 4.34 9.93 -23.00
CA ASN A 47 2.96 9.55 -23.26
C ASN A 47 2.07 10.78 -23.53
N PRO A 48 2.34 11.56 -24.60
CA PRO A 48 1.62 12.79 -24.90
C PRO A 48 0.13 12.58 -25.20
N PHE A 49 -0.25 11.38 -25.60
CA PHE A 49 -1.65 11.01 -25.87
C PHE A 49 -2.36 10.46 -24.63
N ASN A 50 -1.70 10.41 -23.49
CA ASN A 50 -2.22 9.88 -22.23
C ASN A 50 -2.85 8.49 -22.40
N PHE A 51 -2.17 7.61 -23.15
CA PHE A 51 -2.62 6.25 -23.34
C PHE A 51 -2.47 5.46 -22.03
N ASN A 52 -3.57 4.92 -21.55
CA ASN A 52 -3.58 4.10 -20.33
C ASN A 52 -4.44 2.84 -20.56
N PRO A 53 -3.80 1.67 -20.72
CA PRO A 53 -4.50 0.41 -20.97
C PRO A 53 -5.48 0.01 -19.86
N LEU A 54 -5.21 0.43 -18.63
CA LEU A 54 -6.08 0.16 -17.48
C LEU A 54 -7.47 0.76 -17.68
N ARG A 55 -7.60 1.88 -18.39
CA ARG A 55 -8.87 2.52 -18.72
C ARG A 55 -9.81 1.55 -19.43
N GLU A 56 -9.30 0.89 -20.45
CA GLU A 56 -10.09 -0.06 -21.24
C GLU A 56 -10.54 -1.25 -20.38
N VAL A 57 -9.60 -1.84 -19.62
CA VAL A 57 -9.89 -2.95 -18.70
C VAL A 57 -10.97 -2.58 -17.70
N LEU A 58 -10.85 -1.42 -17.04
CA LEU A 58 -11.82 -0.98 -16.04
C LEU A 58 -13.20 -0.71 -16.67
N SER A 59 -13.24 -0.10 -17.86
CA SER A 59 -14.49 0.19 -18.56
C SER A 59 -15.24 -1.06 -19.00
N GLN A 60 -14.50 -2.13 -19.35
CA GLN A 60 -15.10 -3.39 -19.82
C GLN A 60 -15.47 -4.34 -18.67
N THR A 61 -14.77 -4.26 -17.52
CA THR A 61 -14.95 -5.23 -16.44
C THR A 61 -15.82 -4.75 -15.30
N ILE A 62 -15.96 -3.42 -15.11
CA ILE A 62 -16.69 -2.86 -13.98
C ILE A 62 -17.95 -2.13 -14.43
N ASP A 63 -19.10 -2.59 -13.93
CA ASP A 63 -20.35 -1.84 -14.01
C ASP A 63 -20.40 -0.78 -12.89
N PHE A 64 -19.92 0.41 -13.19
CA PHE A 64 -19.91 1.53 -12.24
C PHE A 64 -21.32 1.96 -11.83
N ALA A 65 -22.34 1.74 -12.64
CA ALA A 65 -23.72 2.02 -12.24
C ALA A 65 -24.19 1.06 -11.15
N CYS A 66 -23.79 -0.20 -11.22
CA CYS A 66 -24.03 -1.17 -10.15
C CYS A 66 -23.24 -0.84 -8.89
N VAL A 67 -21.93 -0.50 -9.03
CA VAL A 67 -21.08 -0.11 -7.90
C VAL A 67 -21.66 1.09 -7.14
N ARG A 68 -22.07 2.14 -7.84
CA ARG A 68 -22.65 3.35 -7.23
C ARG A 68 -23.97 3.10 -6.49
N ARG A 69 -24.74 2.11 -6.91
CA ARG A 69 -26.02 1.73 -6.25
C ARG A 69 -25.86 0.73 -5.12
N CYS A 70 -24.66 0.17 -4.93
CA CYS A 70 -24.42 -0.84 -3.92
C CYS A 70 -24.52 -0.22 -2.51
N GLN A 71 -25.45 -0.74 -1.69
CA GLN A 71 -25.64 -0.32 -0.30
C GLN A 71 -25.04 -1.33 0.71
N LYS A 72 -24.65 -2.53 0.24
CA LYS A 72 -24.13 -3.59 1.10
C LYS A 72 -22.65 -3.38 1.47
N ILE A 73 -21.90 -2.76 0.56
CA ILE A 73 -20.47 -2.51 0.72
C ILE A 73 -20.24 -1.03 0.48
N ARG A 74 -19.61 -0.35 1.42
CA ARG A 74 -19.12 1.02 1.25
C ARG A 74 -17.70 0.96 0.72
N LEU A 75 -17.49 1.49 -0.47
CA LEU A 75 -16.18 1.54 -1.12
C LEU A 75 -15.59 2.94 -0.97
N TYR A 76 -14.36 3.01 -0.49
CA TYR A 76 -13.57 4.22 -0.37
C TYR A 76 -12.34 4.09 -1.26
N VAL A 77 -12.14 5.05 -2.14
CA VAL A 77 -10.99 5.12 -3.05
C VAL A 77 -10.24 6.41 -2.78
N SER A 78 -8.98 6.30 -2.42
CA SER A 78 -8.13 7.45 -2.12
C SER A 78 -7.33 7.91 -3.34
N ALA A 79 -7.13 9.23 -3.48
CA ALA A 79 -6.19 9.81 -4.41
C ALA A 79 -5.53 11.05 -3.78
N THR A 80 -4.31 11.37 -4.23
CA THR A 80 -3.54 12.51 -3.77
C THR A 80 -3.74 13.69 -4.70
N ASN A 81 -4.31 14.80 -4.21
CA ASN A 81 -4.42 16.01 -4.99
C ASN A 81 -3.03 16.65 -5.18
N VAL A 82 -2.61 16.78 -6.44
CA VAL A 82 -1.25 17.22 -6.81
C VAL A 82 -0.99 18.68 -6.45
N ARG A 83 -2.04 19.53 -6.48
CA ARG A 83 -1.90 20.96 -6.25
C ARG A 83 -1.88 21.33 -4.78
N THR A 84 -2.73 20.64 -3.99
CA THR A 84 -2.99 21.02 -2.59
C THR A 84 -2.26 20.12 -1.60
N ASN A 85 -1.68 19.00 -2.06
CA ASN A 85 -1.10 17.95 -1.21
C ASN A 85 -2.11 17.40 -0.19
N ASN A 86 -3.41 17.40 -0.54
CA ASN A 86 -4.47 16.84 0.28
C ASN A 86 -4.89 15.47 -0.24
N LEU A 87 -5.22 14.60 0.70
CA LEU A 87 -5.89 13.36 0.39
C LEU A 87 -7.34 13.63 -0.01
N ARG A 88 -7.79 13.03 -1.11
CA ARG A 88 -9.19 12.99 -1.51
C ARG A 88 -9.71 11.56 -1.40
N LEU A 89 -10.83 11.40 -0.72
CA LEU A 89 -11.57 10.14 -0.66
C LEU A 89 -12.80 10.26 -1.55
N PHE A 90 -12.92 9.33 -2.48
CA PHE A 90 -14.06 9.19 -3.37
C PHE A 90 -14.94 8.02 -2.87
N THR A 91 -16.24 8.24 -2.84
CA THR A 91 -17.18 7.24 -2.34
C THR A 91 -18.48 7.23 -3.16
N GLY A 92 -19.22 6.13 -3.13
CA GLY A 92 -20.58 6.05 -3.63
C GLY A 92 -20.73 6.58 -5.05
N ALA A 93 -21.47 7.66 -5.23
CA ALA A 93 -21.82 8.22 -6.55
C ALA A 93 -20.62 8.81 -7.31
N GLU A 94 -19.53 9.14 -6.62
CA GLU A 94 -18.33 9.72 -7.24
C GLU A 94 -17.47 8.67 -7.98
N LEU A 95 -17.69 7.37 -7.71
CA LEU A 95 -16.84 6.31 -8.25
C LEU A 95 -17.01 6.18 -9.77
N SER A 96 -15.89 6.27 -10.47
CA SER A 96 -15.79 6.22 -11.92
C SER A 96 -14.46 5.59 -12.37
N VAL A 97 -14.31 5.38 -13.67
CA VAL A 97 -13.03 4.95 -14.25
C VAL A 97 -11.93 5.94 -13.92
N GLU A 98 -12.20 7.24 -14.04
CA GLU A 98 -11.24 8.31 -13.77
C GLU A 98 -10.76 8.27 -12.31
N VAL A 99 -11.65 8.03 -11.36
CA VAL A 99 -11.30 7.91 -9.94
C VAL A 99 -10.37 6.73 -9.69
N LEU A 100 -10.64 5.57 -10.28
CA LEU A 100 -9.75 4.41 -10.14
C LEU A 100 -8.40 4.64 -10.82
N LEU A 101 -8.39 5.29 -11.99
CA LEU A 101 -7.14 5.68 -12.66
C LEU A 101 -6.35 6.70 -11.84
N ALA A 102 -7.02 7.64 -11.18
CA ALA A 102 -6.38 8.61 -10.28
C ALA A 102 -5.73 7.92 -9.09
N SER A 103 -6.47 6.98 -8.46
CA SER A 103 -5.99 6.20 -7.32
C SER A 103 -4.79 5.30 -7.64
N ALA A 104 -4.62 4.91 -8.90
CA ALA A 104 -3.53 4.06 -9.39
C ALA A 104 -2.50 4.83 -10.24
N CYS A 105 -2.54 6.16 -10.25
CA CYS A 105 -1.69 6.99 -11.09
C CYS A 105 -0.30 7.16 -10.49
N LEU A 106 0.66 6.37 -10.96
CA LEU A 106 2.06 6.52 -10.63
C LEU A 106 2.67 7.67 -11.45
N PRO A 107 3.18 8.74 -10.81
CA PRO A 107 3.63 9.96 -11.48
C PRO A 107 4.86 9.76 -12.37
N GLN A 108 5.59 8.65 -12.22
CA GLN A 108 6.71 8.29 -13.08
C GLN A 108 6.28 7.65 -14.41
N ILE A 109 5.03 7.16 -14.50
CA ILE A 109 4.54 6.38 -15.65
C ILE A 109 3.44 7.13 -16.40
N TYR A 110 2.54 7.81 -15.66
CA TYR A 110 1.36 8.45 -16.22
C TYR A 110 1.27 9.92 -15.85
N PRO A 111 0.75 10.78 -16.77
CA PRO A 111 0.30 12.11 -16.43
C PRO A 111 -0.73 12.08 -15.30
N ALA A 112 -0.80 13.15 -14.50
CA ALA A 112 -1.81 13.28 -13.46
C ALA A 112 -3.23 13.16 -14.04
N VAL A 113 -4.09 12.43 -13.36
CA VAL A 113 -5.46 12.19 -13.81
C VAL A 113 -6.36 13.33 -13.36
N ALA A 114 -7.12 13.90 -14.28
CA ALA A 114 -8.11 14.93 -13.99
C ALA A 114 -9.43 14.33 -13.54
N VAL A 115 -9.93 14.76 -12.37
CA VAL A 115 -11.26 14.44 -11.85
C VAL A 115 -11.87 15.74 -11.30
N ASP A 116 -13.04 16.10 -11.78
CA ASP A 116 -13.79 17.30 -11.36
C ASP A 116 -12.97 18.60 -11.37
N GLY A 117 -12.08 18.77 -12.37
CA GLY A 117 -11.25 19.99 -12.55
C GLY A 117 -9.98 20.02 -11.70
N GLU A 118 -9.75 19.03 -10.86
CA GLU A 118 -8.53 18.85 -10.07
C GLU A 118 -7.69 17.68 -10.61
N TYR A 119 -6.39 17.67 -10.24
CA TYR A 119 -5.42 16.69 -10.72
C TYR A 119 -4.92 15.79 -9.59
N TYR A 120 -4.86 14.49 -9.87
CA TYR A 120 -4.58 13.48 -8.85
C TYR A 120 -3.49 12.51 -9.28
N TRP A 121 -2.72 12.08 -8.28
CA TRP A 121 -1.83 10.92 -8.28
C TRP A 121 -2.35 9.84 -7.33
N ASP A 122 -1.65 8.72 -7.31
CA ASP A 122 -1.93 7.56 -6.44
C ASP A 122 -2.20 7.99 -4.99
N GLY A 123 -3.25 7.43 -4.42
CA GLY A 123 -3.63 7.70 -3.04
C GLY A 123 -2.61 7.21 -2.02
N GLY A 124 -1.82 6.21 -2.38
CA GLY A 124 -0.79 5.62 -1.53
C GLY A 124 0.30 6.59 -1.06
N PHE A 125 0.49 7.73 -1.73
CA PHE A 125 1.42 8.77 -1.27
C PHE A 125 1.00 9.40 0.07
N LEU A 126 -0.30 9.52 0.34
CA LEU A 126 -0.82 10.13 1.57
C LEU A 126 -1.55 9.13 2.48
N GLY A 127 -2.12 8.06 1.94
CA GLY A 127 -2.85 7.04 2.70
C GLY A 127 -2.87 5.69 2.00
N ASN A 128 -2.26 4.66 2.59
CA ASN A 128 -2.13 3.33 1.97
C ASN A 128 -2.44 2.18 2.97
N PRO A 129 -3.71 1.89 3.23
CA PRO A 129 -4.91 2.68 2.98
C PRO A 129 -5.13 3.79 4.03
N VAL A 130 -6.15 4.62 3.83
CA VAL A 130 -6.68 5.55 4.83
C VAL A 130 -7.67 4.79 5.70
N LEU A 131 -7.49 4.83 7.02
CA LEU A 131 -8.33 4.12 7.99
C LEU A 131 -9.35 5.02 8.67
N GLU A 132 -9.11 6.34 8.71
CA GLU A 132 -9.98 7.32 9.35
C GLU A 132 -11.48 7.15 8.99
N PRO A 133 -11.88 7.00 7.72
CA PRO A 133 -13.31 6.86 7.37
C PRO A 133 -13.94 5.57 7.88
N LEU A 134 -13.12 4.56 8.14
CA LEU A 134 -13.60 3.29 8.70
C LEU A 134 -13.86 3.39 10.19
N VAL A 135 -13.17 4.30 10.88
CA VAL A 135 -13.32 4.52 12.32
C VAL A 135 -14.43 5.53 12.61
N ASP A 136 -14.44 6.65 11.89
CA ASP A 136 -15.39 7.74 12.13
C ASP A 136 -16.80 7.47 11.57
N GLY A 137 -16.87 6.76 10.42
CA GLY A 137 -18.13 6.49 9.72
C GLY A 137 -18.82 5.18 10.04
N CYS A 138 -18.18 4.28 10.77
CA CYS A 138 -18.66 2.93 11.03
C CYS A 138 -19.03 2.73 12.49
N THR A 139 -20.30 2.94 12.82
CA THR A 139 -20.83 2.69 14.17
C THR A 139 -20.96 1.20 14.50
N ASP A 140 -20.88 0.31 13.51
CA ASP A 140 -21.26 -1.10 13.67
C ASP A 140 -20.09 -2.10 13.60
N PHE A 141 -18.89 -1.67 13.19
CA PHE A 141 -17.75 -2.56 13.02
C PHE A 141 -16.62 -2.26 13.99
N ALA A 142 -16.14 -3.31 14.65
CA ALA A 142 -14.99 -3.24 15.56
C ALA A 142 -13.69 -3.73 14.91
N ASP A 143 -13.76 -4.40 13.77
CA ASP A 143 -12.62 -5.09 13.16
C ASP A 143 -12.15 -4.38 11.88
N ILE A 144 -10.83 -4.20 11.77
CA ILE A 144 -10.15 -3.77 10.55
C ILE A 144 -9.23 -4.89 10.10
N VAL A 145 -9.51 -5.48 8.94
CA VAL A 145 -8.67 -6.51 8.31
C VAL A 145 -7.83 -5.88 7.22
N LEU A 146 -6.52 -5.80 7.43
CA LEU A 146 -5.56 -5.30 6.46
C LEU A 146 -5.10 -6.44 5.55
N VAL A 147 -5.31 -6.30 4.24
CA VAL A 147 -4.70 -7.17 3.24
C VAL A 147 -3.45 -6.48 2.73
N GLN A 148 -2.29 -6.98 3.14
CA GLN A 148 -1.02 -6.34 2.89
C GLN A 148 -0.26 -7.00 1.75
N VAL A 149 0.14 -6.20 0.76
CA VAL A 149 0.93 -6.63 -0.41
C VAL A 149 2.39 -6.27 -0.22
N ASP A 150 2.71 -5.03 0.19
CA ASP A 150 4.09 -4.59 0.40
C ASP A 150 4.56 -4.90 1.82
N PRO A 151 5.71 -5.58 2.00
CA PRO A 151 6.19 -5.94 3.34
C PRO A 151 6.66 -4.71 4.12
N PHE A 152 6.37 -4.66 5.42
CA PHE A 152 6.88 -3.61 6.31
C PHE A 152 8.36 -3.79 6.62
N ARG A 153 8.80 -5.04 6.75
CA ARG A 153 10.15 -5.39 7.13
C ARG A 153 10.93 -5.95 5.96
N ARG A 154 12.18 -5.52 5.82
CA ARG A 154 13.19 -6.10 4.95
C ARG A 154 14.39 -6.47 5.84
N ASP A 155 14.91 -7.67 5.68
CA ASP A 155 16.07 -8.13 6.46
C ASP A 155 17.37 -7.57 5.87
N ALA A 156 17.44 -7.39 4.55
CA ALA A 156 18.61 -6.83 3.87
C ALA A 156 18.58 -5.31 3.85
N VAL A 157 19.75 -4.70 4.05
CA VAL A 157 19.95 -3.26 3.86
C VAL A 157 20.18 -3.00 2.37
N PRO A 158 19.42 -2.10 1.71
CA PRO A 158 19.60 -1.78 0.30
C PRO A 158 20.98 -1.17 0.05
N ARG A 159 21.66 -1.60 -1.02
CA ARG A 159 23.01 -1.16 -1.36
C ARG A 159 23.12 -0.55 -2.74
N THR A 160 22.25 -0.90 -3.67
CA THR A 160 22.21 -0.30 -5.00
C THR A 160 21.28 0.91 -5.02
N ALA A 161 21.50 1.84 -5.96
CA ALA A 161 20.64 3.01 -6.12
C ALA A 161 19.17 2.64 -6.30
N GLN A 162 18.91 1.57 -7.05
CA GLN A 162 17.56 1.06 -7.31
C GLN A 162 16.91 0.45 -6.06
N GLU A 163 17.65 -0.37 -5.30
CA GLU A 163 17.17 -0.92 -4.03
C GLU A 163 16.86 0.19 -3.03
N ILE A 164 17.73 1.22 -2.97
CA ILE A 164 17.54 2.40 -2.11
C ILE A 164 16.26 3.14 -2.51
N ALA A 165 16.08 3.46 -3.79
CA ALA A 165 14.89 4.15 -4.29
C ALA A 165 13.61 3.34 -4.01
N SER A 166 13.65 2.04 -4.25
CA SER A 166 12.54 1.13 -3.95
C SER A 166 12.20 1.13 -2.46
N ARG A 167 13.22 1.07 -1.59
CA ARG A 167 13.00 1.05 -0.15
C ARG A 167 12.48 2.38 0.39
N VAL A 168 12.93 3.49 -0.14
CA VAL A 168 12.40 4.83 0.18
C VAL A 168 10.92 4.91 -0.15
N ASN A 169 10.50 4.43 -1.33
CA ASN A 169 9.11 4.37 -1.72
C ASN A 169 8.29 3.48 -0.77
N GLU A 170 8.74 2.26 -0.46
CA GLU A 170 8.07 1.36 0.49
C GLU A 170 7.88 2.00 1.87
N ILE A 171 8.92 2.67 2.39
CA ILE A 171 8.86 3.36 3.68
C ILE A 171 7.83 4.51 3.62
N SER A 172 7.84 5.30 2.55
CA SER A 172 6.92 6.42 2.37
C SER A 172 5.47 5.95 2.30
N PHE A 173 5.19 4.92 1.51
CA PHE A 173 3.84 4.36 1.35
C PHE A 173 3.31 3.71 2.63
N ASN A 174 4.17 3.11 3.44
CA ASN A 174 3.77 2.48 4.70
C ASN A 174 3.68 3.47 5.88
N ALA A 175 4.31 4.65 5.77
CA ALA A 175 4.44 5.57 6.90
C ALA A 175 3.10 6.14 7.38
N SER A 176 2.16 6.44 6.48
CA SER A 176 0.83 6.93 6.81
C SER A 176 0.02 5.87 7.56
N LEU A 177 -0.06 4.67 7.02
CA LEU A 177 -0.76 3.53 7.63
C LEU A 177 -0.23 3.24 9.04
N MET A 178 1.09 3.21 9.21
CA MET A 178 1.70 2.97 10.53
C MET A 178 1.33 4.04 11.55
N ARG A 179 1.21 5.31 11.14
CA ARG A 179 0.79 6.40 12.02
C ARG A 179 -0.68 6.26 12.41
N GLU A 180 -1.56 5.98 11.45
CA GLU A 180 -2.98 5.79 11.71
C GLU A 180 -3.25 4.59 12.64
N ILE A 181 -2.66 3.42 12.39
CA ILE A 181 -2.79 2.27 13.27
C ILE A 181 -2.33 2.60 14.70
N ARG A 182 -1.21 3.30 14.87
CA ARG A 182 -0.73 3.71 16.19
C ARG A 182 -1.69 4.65 16.91
N ALA A 183 -2.25 5.62 16.19
CA ALA A 183 -3.22 6.57 16.73
C ALA A 183 -4.49 5.84 17.18
N ILE A 184 -5.09 5.03 16.32
CA ILE A 184 -6.31 4.27 16.62
C ILE A 184 -6.08 3.27 17.76
N ALA A 185 -4.97 2.52 17.74
CA ALA A 185 -4.61 1.62 18.82
C ALA A 185 -4.35 2.36 20.15
N GLY A 186 -3.85 3.60 20.09
CA GLY A 186 -3.70 4.48 21.25
C GLY A 186 -5.05 4.81 21.87
N ILE A 187 -6.00 5.25 21.06
CA ILE A 187 -7.37 5.57 21.47
C ILE A 187 -8.06 4.32 22.05
N THR A 188 -7.97 3.17 21.35
CA THR A 188 -8.52 1.89 21.82
C THR A 188 -8.02 1.54 23.23
N ARG A 189 -6.73 1.73 23.52
CA ARG A 189 -6.17 1.50 24.87
C ARG A 189 -6.74 2.46 25.92
N LEU A 190 -6.94 3.74 25.58
CA LEU A 190 -7.53 4.72 26.49
C LEU A 190 -8.99 4.40 26.80
N ILE A 191 -9.74 3.90 25.81
CA ILE A 191 -11.11 3.41 26.01
C ILE A 191 -11.10 2.18 26.95
N ALA A 192 -10.25 1.19 26.67
CA ALA A 192 -10.13 -0.02 27.48
C ALA A 192 -9.70 0.29 28.93
N ALA A 193 -8.90 1.34 29.15
CA ALA A 193 -8.51 1.83 30.47
C ALA A 193 -9.60 2.70 31.15
N GLY A 194 -10.75 2.94 30.51
CA GLY A 194 -11.83 3.77 31.04
C GLY A 194 -11.54 5.27 31.09
N VAL A 195 -10.45 5.71 30.42
CA VAL A 195 -10.05 7.13 30.34
C VAL A 195 -10.93 7.89 29.34
N VAL A 196 -11.18 7.30 28.18
CA VAL A 196 -12.10 7.82 27.17
C VAL A 196 -13.44 7.10 27.32
N LYS A 197 -14.48 7.87 27.63
CA LYS A 197 -15.87 7.37 27.84
C LYS A 197 -16.86 7.90 26.81
N ASP A 198 -16.37 8.67 25.83
CA ASP A 198 -17.22 9.25 24.80
C ASP A 198 -17.70 8.12 23.85
N PRO A 199 -19.03 7.94 23.68
CA PRO A 199 -19.60 6.86 22.87
C PRO A 199 -19.29 6.98 21.38
N ARG A 200 -18.77 8.12 20.92
CA ARG A 200 -18.30 8.31 19.55
C ARG A 200 -17.03 7.50 19.26
N TYR A 201 -16.25 7.15 20.28
CA TYR A 201 -15.04 6.35 20.15
C TYR A 201 -15.32 4.90 20.53
N ARG A 202 -14.81 3.98 19.74
CA ARG A 202 -14.95 2.53 19.95
C ARG A 202 -13.61 1.83 19.98
N CYS A 203 -13.57 0.67 20.63
CA CYS A 203 -12.44 -0.24 20.52
C CYS A 203 -12.40 -0.82 19.12
N VAL A 204 -11.23 -0.75 18.49
CA VAL A 204 -10.98 -1.31 17.16
C VAL A 204 -9.98 -2.46 17.28
N TYR A 205 -10.30 -3.59 16.67
CA TYR A 205 -9.43 -4.76 16.57
C TYR A 205 -8.76 -4.79 15.21
N PHE A 206 -7.46 -4.95 15.21
CA PHE A 206 -6.66 -5.01 13.99
C PHE A 206 -6.26 -6.43 13.66
N HIS A 207 -6.45 -6.78 12.39
CA HIS A 207 -6.06 -8.06 11.80
C HIS A 207 -5.23 -7.81 10.55
N ARG A 208 -4.39 -8.78 10.19
CA ARG A 208 -3.56 -8.66 8.98
C ARG A 208 -3.48 -9.98 8.24
N ILE A 209 -3.75 -9.94 6.95
CA ILE A 209 -3.49 -11.01 6.00
C ILE A 209 -2.28 -10.59 5.15
N ALA A 210 -1.20 -11.34 5.21
CA ALA A 210 0.02 -11.05 4.47
C ALA A 210 0.73 -12.35 4.07
N ALA A 211 1.35 -12.34 2.88
CA ALA A 211 2.21 -13.40 2.39
C ALA A 211 3.69 -12.94 2.43
N GLU A 212 4.18 -12.51 3.60
CA GLU A 212 5.49 -11.88 3.77
C GLU A 212 6.64 -12.73 3.22
N GLU A 213 6.57 -14.04 3.37
CA GLU A 213 7.57 -15.00 2.90
C GLU A 213 7.77 -14.90 1.37
N VAL A 214 6.65 -14.72 0.63
CA VAL A 214 6.68 -14.61 -0.83
C VAL A 214 7.14 -13.22 -1.27
N PHE A 215 6.64 -12.17 -0.62
CA PHE A 215 6.92 -10.79 -1.03
C PHE A 215 8.30 -10.29 -0.55
N ARG A 216 8.91 -10.97 0.42
CA ARG A 216 10.23 -10.60 0.96
C ARG A 216 11.31 -10.65 -0.12
N ASP A 217 11.26 -11.66 -0.98
CA ASP A 217 12.26 -11.91 -2.03
C ASP A 217 11.93 -11.23 -3.35
N LEU A 218 10.74 -10.61 -3.46
CA LEU A 218 10.33 -9.91 -4.66
C LEU A 218 10.87 -8.48 -4.66
N GLY A 219 11.65 -8.15 -5.70
CA GLY A 219 12.12 -6.78 -5.95
C GLY A 219 11.04 -5.90 -6.59
N SER A 220 11.29 -4.59 -6.64
CA SER A 220 10.35 -3.62 -7.25
C SER A 220 10.03 -3.90 -8.73
N ARG A 221 10.96 -4.49 -9.47
CA ARG A 221 10.77 -4.85 -10.89
C ARG A 221 9.76 -5.96 -11.09
N THR A 222 9.58 -6.85 -10.12
CA THR A 222 8.56 -7.90 -10.21
C THR A 222 7.13 -7.35 -10.23
N LYS A 223 6.93 -6.08 -9.83
CA LYS A 223 5.64 -5.38 -9.96
C LYS A 223 5.21 -5.17 -11.42
N LEU A 224 6.15 -5.26 -12.36
CA LEU A 224 5.91 -5.15 -13.81
C LEU A 224 5.93 -6.52 -14.51
N ASP A 225 6.12 -7.61 -13.78
CA ASP A 225 6.10 -8.96 -14.34
C ASP A 225 4.66 -9.43 -14.56
N THR A 226 4.24 -9.47 -15.81
CA THR A 226 2.90 -9.91 -16.23
C THR A 226 2.86 -11.38 -16.68
N HIS A 227 3.94 -12.14 -16.46
CA HIS A 227 3.98 -13.53 -16.89
C HIS A 227 2.89 -14.37 -16.18
N PRO A 228 2.03 -15.12 -16.93
CA PRO A 228 0.89 -15.82 -16.35
C PRO A 228 1.24 -16.78 -15.22
N ALA A 229 2.36 -17.49 -15.31
CA ALA A 229 2.82 -18.40 -14.26
C ALA A 229 3.23 -17.65 -12.98
N PHE A 230 3.81 -16.45 -13.11
CA PHE A 230 4.14 -15.60 -11.97
C PHE A 230 2.88 -15.09 -11.28
N LEU A 231 1.92 -14.57 -12.05
CA LEU A 231 0.62 -14.11 -11.53
C LEU A 231 -0.17 -15.24 -10.86
N ALA A 232 -0.16 -16.45 -11.45
CA ALA A 232 -0.77 -17.63 -10.86
C ALA A 232 -0.14 -17.98 -9.50
N ARG A 233 1.19 -17.95 -9.41
CA ARG A 233 1.92 -18.18 -8.14
C ARG A 233 1.55 -17.15 -7.08
N LEU A 234 1.49 -15.85 -7.43
CA LEU A 234 1.07 -14.81 -6.49
C LEU A 234 -0.35 -15.01 -6.00
N ARG A 235 -1.27 -15.34 -6.91
CA ARG A 235 -2.66 -15.66 -6.58
C ARG A 235 -2.75 -16.82 -5.58
N ASP A 236 -2.02 -17.90 -5.84
CA ASP A 236 -2.08 -19.12 -5.01
C ASP A 236 -1.45 -18.87 -3.65
N SER A 237 -0.35 -18.12 -3.59
CA SER A 237 0.26 -17.66 -2.31
C SER A 237 -0.69 -16.77 -1.50
N GLY A 238 -1.42 -15.86 -2.16
CA GLY A 238 -2.41 -15.03 -1.49
C GLY A 238 -3.58 -15.85 -0.94
N ARG A 239 -4.06 -16.85 -1.69
CA ARG A 239 -5.11 -17.77 -1.23
C ARG A 239 -4.66 -18.61 -0.03
N GLU A 240 -3.43 -19.11 -0.07
CA GLU A 240 -2.86 -19.86 1.05
C GLU A 240 -2.73 -19.01 2.31
N ALA A 241 -2.20 -17.79 2.19
CA ALA A 241 -2.09 -16.86 3.32
C ALA A 241 -3.48 -16.51 3.92
N ALA A 242 -4.47 -16.26 3.07
CA ALA A 242 -5.84 -16.00 3.51
C ALA A 242 -6.46 -17.25 4.16
N GLY A 243 -6.25 -18.43 3.61
CA GLY A 243 -6.74 -19.70 4.17
C GLY A 243 -6.16 -19.99 5.55
N ARG A 244 -4.86 -19.79 5.75
CA ARG A 244 -4.21 -19.91 7.07
C ARG A 244 -4.83 -18.95 8.06
N TRP A 245 -4.92 -17.68 7.68
CA TRP A 245 -5.49 -16.64 8.54
C TRP A 245 -6.94 -16.94 8.94
N LEU A 246 -7.78 -17.38 8.00
CA LEU A 246 -9.17 -17.76 8.29
C LEU A 246 -9.25 -18.94 9.25
N THR A 247 -8.36 -19.92 9.14
CA THR A 247 -8.33 -21.08 10.04
C THR A 247 -7.89 -20.70 11.44
N GLU A 248 -6.90 -19.82 11.57
CA GLU A 248 -6.26 -19.47 12.84
C GLU A 248 -6.97 -18.34 13.58
N HIS A 249 -7.58 -17.40 12.86
CA HIS A 249 -8.00 -16.10 13.41
C HIS A 249 -9.44 -15.71 13.13
N PHE A 250 -10.21 -16.48 12.38
CA PHE A 250 -11.60 -16.13 12.09
C PHE A 250 -12.45 -15.99 13.37
N ALA A 251 -12.21 -16.81 14.37
CA ALA A 251 -12.88 -16.75 15.66
C ALA A 251 -12.46 -15.56 16.53
N ASP A 252 -11.38 -14.86 16.18
CA ASP A 252 -10.89 -13.68 16.90
C ASP A 252 -11.61 -12.39 16.48
N LEU A 253 -12.37 -12.41 15.37
CA LEU A 253 -13.16 -11.28 14.90
C LEU A 253 -14.19 -10.87 15.97
N GLY A 254 -14.28 -9.57 16.24
CA GLY A 254 -15.12 -9.01 17.29
C GLY A 254 -14.63 -9.25 18.73
N CYS A 255 -13.52 -9.97 18.91
CA CYS A 255 -13.05 -10.38 20.23
C CYS A 255 -11.69 -9.76 20.60
N ARG A 256 -10.72 -9.81 19.70
CA ARG A 256 -9.36 -9.34 19.98
C ARG A 256 -8.56 -9.01 18.74
N THR A 257 -7.58 -8.13 18.88
CA THR A 257 -6.59 -7.82 17.85
C THR A 257 -5.65 -9.01 17.63
N THR A 258 -5.43 -9.41 16.37
CA THR A 258 -4.44 -10.42 15.97
C THR A 258 -3.17 -9.80 15.37
N LEU A 259 -3.20 -8.51 15.03
CA LEU A 259 -2.01 -7.78 14.58
C LEU A 259 -1.08 -7.51 15.76
N GLU A 260 0.18 -7.88 15.64
CA GLU A 260 1.19 -7.63 16.67
C GLU A 260 1.57 -6.13 16.71
N LEU A 261 0.83 -5.35 17.48
CA LEU A 261 1.00 -3.90 17.60
C LEU A 261 2.32 -3.49 18.28
N SER A 262 2.98 -4.39 18.99
CA SER A 262 4.29 -4.15 19.62
C SER A 262 5.38 -3.84 18.58
N ALA A 263 5.37 -4.54 17.46
CA ALA A 263 6.28 -4.32 16.35
C ALA A 263 6.10 -2.94 15.67
N TRP A 264 4.96 -2.28 15.92
CA TRP A 264 4.58 -1.01 15.32
C TRP A 264 4.82 0.20 16.24
N ARG A 265 5.27 -0.06 17.48
CA ARG A 265 5.64 1.02 18.42
C ARG A 265 6.95 1.66 18.00
N PRO A 266 7.10 2.99 18.19
CA PRO A 266 8.43 3.60 18.15
C PRO A 266 9.32 2.89 19.15
N VAL A 267 10.56 2.57 18.78
CA VAL A 267 11.56 2.12 19.74
C VAL A 267 11.77 3.30 20.71
N ALA A 268 11.27 3.18 21.94
CA ALA A 268 11.57 4.16 22.96
C ALA A 268 13.09 4.21 23.10
N ALA A 269 13.66 5.40 23.10
CA ALA A 269 15.04 5.56 23.52
C ALA A 269 15.17 4.81 24.84
N ARG A 270 16.12 3.86 24.94
CA ARG A 270 16.41 3.18 26.19
C ARG A 270 16.72 4.29 27.17
N ALA A 271 15.83 4.49 28.17
CA ALA A 271 16.14 5.36 29.27
C ALA A 271 17.45 4.84 29.83
N SER A 272 18.48 5.65 29.76
CA SER A 272 19.78 5.38 30.40
C SER A 272 19.52 5.34 31.89
N SER A 273 19.15 4.19 32.41
CA SER A 273 19.11 3.89 33.81
C SER A 273 20.58 3.70 34.26
N SER A 274 21.23 4.78 34.57
CA SER A 274 22.36 4.83 35.53
C SER A 274 22.95 6.23 35.52
N ARG A 275 22.24 7.17 36.09
CA ARG A 275 22.91 8.22 36.85
C ARG A 275 22.82 7.78 38.30
N GLU A 276 23.76 6.92 38.71
CA GLU A 276 24.20 6.89 40.08
C GLU A 276 24.70 8.29 40.40
N ARG A 277 23.98 9.01 41.26
CA ARG A 277 24.51 10.20 41.90
C ARG A 277 25.68 9.75 42.76
N PRO A 278 26.87 10.31 42.60
CA PRO A 278 27.92 10.09 43.57
C PRO A 278 27.42 10.58 44.94
N ALA A 279 27.58 9.76 45.95
CA ALA A 279 27.28 10.11 47.33
C ALA A 279 28.06 11.37 47.72
N PRO A 280 27.49 12.29 48.56
CA PRO A 280 28.23 13.40 49.07
C PRO A 280 29.36 12.88 49.94
N SER A 281 30.59 13.26 49.60
CA SER A 281 31.74 13.05 50.45
C SER A 281 31.60 13.89 51.71
N ASP A 282 31.37 13.24 52.83
CA ASP A 282 31.56 13.84 54.14
C ASP A 282 33.03 14.21 54.26
N SER A 283 33.34 15.48 54.21
CA SER A 283 34.61 16.02 54.66
C SER A 283 34.41 16.48 56.11
N ILE A 284 34.91 15.66 56.99
CA ILE A 284 35.22 16.05 58.37
C ILE A 284 36.66 16.55 58.35
N ASP A 285 36.86 17.70 59.01
CA ASP A 285 38.06 18.48 59.41
C ASP A 285 38.69 19.39 58.39
#